data_05f9446f5c2f8374afdda26e540605cc
#
_entry.id   05f9446f5c2f8374afdda26e540605cc
#
_cell.length_a   1.000
_cell.length_b   1.000
_cell.length_c   1.000
_cell.angle_alpha   90.00
_cell.angle_beta   90.00
_cell.angle_gamma   90.00
#
_symmetry.space_group_name_H-M   'P 1'
#
loop_
_entity.id
_entity.type
_entity.pdbx_description
1 polymer ?
#
loop_
_entity_poly.entity_id
_entity_poly.type
_entity_poly.pdbx_seq_one_letter_code
_entity_poly.pdbx_strand_id
1 'polypeptide(L)'
;EAMCKLGEQSQVLKEMKAYWGGMLSHGATTFWEASDAKIDADAGGKAPLRDHLCMYGRPYGKSLCHAWGASPIYLLGKYFIGVKPTKPGYSAWEARPELGTLDWMEGNVPTPNGKIHIYVDKNTIKVNADEGEGTLIFSSNGEPKANHGAITSTPDGHYKLTIEPN
;
A
#
# COMPACT_ATOMS: atom_id res chain seq x y z
N GLU A 1 2.02 1.91 -10.40
CA GLU A 1 3.43 1.75 -10.00
C GLU A 1 4.27 2.94 -10.43
N ALA A 2 4.19 3.40 -11.70
CA ALA A 2 4.95 4.55 -12.18
C ALA A 2 4.72 5.80 -11.31
N MET A 3 3.47 6.11 -11.00
CA MET A 3 3.11 7.23 -10.13
C MET A 3 3.73 7.11 -8.72
N CYS A 4 3.69 5.92 -8.13
CA CYS A 4 4.34 5.70 -6.82
C CYS A 4 5.86 5.94 -6.87
N LYS A 5 6.53 5.60 -7.99
CA LYS A 5 7.96 5.88 -8.17
C LYS A 5 8.27 7.37 -8.34
N LEU A 6 7.28 8.15 -8.75
CA LEU A 6 7.37 9.61 -8.90
C LEU A 6 6.95 10.37 -7.63
N GLY A 7 6.62 9.68 -6.54
CA GLY A 7 6.18 10.31 -5.29
C GLY A 7 4.70 10.73 -5.26
N GLU A 8 3.89 10.24 -6.20
CA GLU A 8 2.48 10.61 -6.37
C GLU A 8 1.52 9.70 -5.59
N GLN A 9 1.89 9.28 -4.38
CA GLN A 9 1.09 8.36 -3.55
C GLN A 9 -0.31 8.91 -3.25
N SER A 10 -0.44 10.21 -3.04
CA SER A 10 -1.75 10.84 -2.80
C SER A 10 -2.70 10.65 -3.97
N GLN A 11 -2.21 10.81 -5.21
CA GLN A 11 -3.02 10.58 -6.41
C GLN A 11 -3.35 9.08 -6.58
N VAL A 12 -2.39 8.19 -6.29
CA VAL A 12 -2.63 6.74 -6.33
C VAL A 12 -3.73 6.33 -5.34
N LEU A 13 -3.74 6.89 -4.12
CA LEU A 13 -4.82 6.65 -3.16
C LEU A 13 -6.18 7.16 -3.64
N LYS A 14 -6.20 8.31 -4.31
CA LYS A 14 -7.43 8.84 -4.91
C LYS A 14 -8.00 7.89 -5.95
N GLU A 15 -7.16 7.37 -6.84
CA GLU A 15 -7.55 6.37 -7.84
C GLU A 15 -8.01 5.06 -7.19
N MET A 16 -7.29 4.59 -6.16
CA MET A 16 -7.69 3.39 -5.41
C MET A 16 -9.07 3.57 -4.76
N LYS A 17 -9.31 4.70 -4.11
CA LYS A 17 -10.60 4.99 -3.47
C LYS A 17 -11.74 5.09 -4.50
N ALA A 18 -11.48 5.68 -5.67
CA ALA A 18 -12.48 5.78 -6.71
C ALA A 18 -12.82 4.41 -7.32
N TYR A 19 -11.80 3.63 -7.69
CA TYR A 19 -12.00 2.38 -8.42
C TYR A 19 -12.40 1.21 -7.50
N TRP A 20 -11.56 0.87 -6.54
CA TRP A 20 -11.84 -0.25 -5.62
C TRP A 20 -12.82 0.12 -4.51
N GLY A 21 -12.83 1.39 -4.08
CA GLY A 21 -13.87 1.89 -3.18
C GLY A 21 -15.26 1.81 -3.82
N GLY A 22 -15.38 2.05 -5.12
CA GLY A 22 -16.60 1.81 -5.89
C GLY A 22 -17.04 0.35 -5.84
N MET A 23 -16.10 -0.62 -5.99
CA MET A 23 -16.43 -2.04 -5.82
C MET A 23 -16.96 -2.34 -4.42
N LEU A 24 -16.32 -1.78 -3.37
CA LEU A 24 -16.74 -1.97 -1.98
C LEU A 24 -18.15 -1.40 -1.72
N SER A 25 -18.49 -0.25 -2.30
CA SER A 25 -19.82 0.36 -2.17
C SER A 25 -20.93 -0.51 -2.75
N HIS A 26 -20.58 -1.39 -3.68
CA HIS A 26 -21.48 -2.40 -4.27
C HIS A 26 -21.41 -3.77 -3.57
N GLY A 27 -20.78 -3.86 -2.41
CA GLY A 27 -20.69 -5.06 -1.60
C GLY A 27 -19.63 -6.05 -2.03
N ALA A 28 -18.57 -5.62 -2.73
CA ALA A 28 -17.47 -6.49 -3.08
C ALA A 28 -16.76 -7.06 -1.84
N THR A 29 -16.56 -8.36 -1.83
CA THR A 29 -15.76 -9.09 -0.83
C THR A 29 -14.47 -9.65 -1.42
N THR A 30 -14.29 -9.47 -2.71
CA THR A 30 -13.15 -9.95 -3.50
C THR A 30 -12.76 -8.86 -4.51
N PHE A 31 -11.59 -9.00 -5.12
CA PHE A 31 -11.18 -8.12 -6.22
C PHE A 31 -11.88 -8.54 -7.52
N TRP A 32 -12.64 -7.63 -8.09
CA TRP A 32 -13.31 -7.86 -9.37
C TRP A 32 -12.36 -7.68 -10.54
N GLU A 33 -12.67 -8.31 -11.66
CA GLU A 33 -11.92 -8.18 -12.91
C GLU A 33 -11.87 -6.72 -13.39
N ALA A 34 -12.99 -6.05 -13.33
CA ALA A 34 -13.10 -4.63 -13.65
C ALA A 34 -14.37 -4.04 -13.02
N SER A 35 -14.33 -2.73 -12.81
CA SER A 35 -15.48 -1.89 -12.46
C SER A 35 -15.39 -0.60 -13.27
N ASP A 36 -16.50 0.06 -13.49
CA ASP A 36 -16.55 1.34 -14.20
C ASP A 36 -17.14 2.42 -13.29
N ALA A 37 -16.26 3.21 -12.69
CA ALA A 37 -16.67 4.33 -11.83
C ALA A 37 -17.52 5.39 -12.57
N LYS A 38 -17.43 5.46 -13.90
CA LYS A 38 -18.23 6.38 -14.71
C LYS A 38 -19.70 5.98 -14.74
N ILE A 39 -19.99 4.68 -14.77
CA ILE A 39 -21.36 4.17 -14.69
C ILE A 39 -22.05 4.66 -13.41
N ASP A 40 -21.36 4.65 -12.28
CA ASP A 40 -21.88 5.18 -11.03
C ASP A 40 -22.12 6.68 -11.08
N ALA A 41 -21.18 7.43 -11.63
CA ALA A 41 -21.31 8.88 -11.76
C ALA A 41 -22.50 9.26 -12.63
N ASP A 42 -22.67 8.60 -13.78
CA ASP A 42 -23.76 8.82 -14.72
C ASP A 42 -25.14 8.43 -14.12
N ALA A 43 -25.17 7.44 -13.22
CA ALA A 43 -26.37 6.98 -12.52
C ALA A 43 -26.60 7.65 -11.16
N GLY A 44 -25.82 8.69 -10.80
CA GLY A 44 -25.91 9.36 -9.49
C GLY A 44 -25.52 8.44 -8.32
N GLY A 45 -24.59 7.53 -8.52
CA GLY A 45 -24.11 6.58 -7.51
C GLY A 45 -25.04 5.38 -7.27
N LYS A 46 -25.97 5.11 -8.19
CA LYS A 46 -27.03 4.09 -8.03
C LYS A 46 -27.07 3.06 -9.16
N ALA A 47 -26.02 2.93 -9.94
CA ALA A 47 -26.00 1.96 -11.04
C ALA A 47 -26.18 0.53 -10.51
N PRO A 48 -27.02 -0.30 -11.16
CA PRO A 48 -27.13 -1.71 -10.77
C PRO A 48 -25.81 -2.45 -10.93
N LEU A 49 -25.53 -3.36 -9.98
CA LEU A 49 -24.30 -4.18 -10.00
C LEU A 49 -24.09 -4.89 -11.34
N ARG A 50 -25.17 -5.36 -11.98
CA ARG A 50 -25.11 -6.03 -13.29
C ARG A 50 -24.47 -5.17 -14.37
N ASP A 51 -24.62 -3.84 -14.32
CA ASP A 51 -24.12 -2.93 -15.33
C ASP A 51 -22.61 -2.74 -15.18
N HIS A 52 -22.11 -2.66 -13.92
CA HIS A 52 -20.67 -2.66 -13.62
C HIS A 52 -19.96 -3.93 -14.11
N LEU A 53 -20.65 -5.05 -14.07
CA LEU A 53 -20.12 -6.35 -14.45
C LEU A 53 -20.48 -6.75 -15.88
N CYS A 54 -21.10 -5.87 -16.66
CA CYS A 54 -21.41 -6.14 -18.06
C CYS A 54 -20.12 -6.26 -18.88
N MET A 55 -20.03 -7.32 -19.67
CA MET A 55 -18.96 -7.53 -20.66
C MET A 55 -19.55 -8.11 -21.93
N TYR A 56 -19.20 -7.53 -23.06
CA TYR A 56 -19.72 -7.95 -24.38
C TYR A 56 -21.27 -8.05 -24.45
N GLY A 57 -21.95 -7.10 -23.78
CA GLY A 57 -23.41 -7.08 -23.72
C GLY A 57 -24.05 -8.15 -22.81
N ARG A 58 -23.25 -8.89 -22.03
CA ARG A 58 -23.73 -9.89 -21.08
C ARG A 58 -23.70 -9.32 -19.68
N PRO A 59 -24.83 -9.23 -18.97
CA PRO A 59 -24.85 -8.94 -17.53
C PRO A 59 -24.01 -9.96 -16.78
N TYR A 60 -23.26 -9.49 -15.78
CA TYR A 60 -22.33 -10.34 -15.00
C TYR A 60 -21.30 -11.11 -15.85
N GLY A 61 -20.89 -10.52 -16.98
CA GLY A 61 -19.86 -11.12 -17.85
C GLY A 61 -18.44 -11.03 -17.29
N LYS A 62 -18.20 -10.17 -16.28
CA LYS A 62 -16.91 -10.02 -15.61
C LYS A 62 -16.81 -10.92 -14.39
N SER A 63 -15.60 -11.38 -14.07
CA SER A 63 -15.33 -12.17 -12.87
C SER A 63 -15.40 -11.31 -11.61
N LEU A 64 -16.03 -11.83 -10.56
CA LEU A 64 -16.07 -11.21 -9.25
C LEU A 64 -14.83 -11.55 -8.38
N CYS A 65 -14.00 -12.49 -8.82
CA CYS A 65 -12.74 -12.84 -8.14
C CYS A 65 -11.64 -13.00 -9.19
N HIS A 66 -10.84 -11.95 -9.36
CA HIS A 66 -9.90 -11.87 -10.47
C HIS A 66 -8.53 -11.39 -10.00
N ALA A 67 -7.50 -12.21 -10.18
CA ALA A 67 -6.17 -11.99 -9.61
C ALA A 67 -5.53 -10.66 -10.04
N TRP A 68 -5.64 -10.26 -11.30
CA TRP A 68 -5.05 -9.00 -11.74
C TRP A 68 -5.78 -7.74 -11.25
N GLY A 69 -7.00 -7.89 -10.69
CA GLY A 69 -7.69 -6.83 -9.95
C GLY A 69 -7.06 -6.53 -8.58
N ALA A 70 -6.17 -7.40 -8.07
CA ALA A 70 -5.62 -7.32 -6.73
C ALA A 70 -4.35 -6.43 -6.60
N SER A 71 -4.08 -5.57 -7.58
CA SER A 71 -2.93 -4.65 -7.55
C SER A 71 -2.83 -3.76 -6.30
N PRO A 72 -3.91 -3.36 -5.59
CA PRO A 72 -3.80 -2.62 -4.34
C PRO A 72 -2.93 -3.31 -3.28
N ILE A 73 -3.00 -4.63 -3.15
CA ILE A 73 -2.19 -5.39 -2.17
C ILE A 73 -0.70 -5.17 -2.44
N TYR A 74 -0.29 -5.31 -3.69
CA TYR A 74 1.09 -5.09 -4.12
C TYR A 74 1.53 -3.63 -3.91
N LEU A 75 0.69 -2.67 -4.32
CA LEU A 75 1.02 -1.25 -4.23
C LEU A 75 1.10 -0.79 -2.78
N LEU A 76 0.14 -1.18 -1.93
CA LEU A 76 0.12 -0.83 -0.51
C LEU A 76 1.34 -1.41 0.21
N GLY A 77 1.70 -2.66 -0.02
CA GLY A 77 2.87 -3.28 0.61
C GLY A 77 4.19 -2.64 0.15
N LYS A 78 4.37 -2.47 -1.15
CA LYS A 78 5.65 -2.03 -1.73
C LYS A 78 5.90 -0.52 -1.71
N TYR A 79 4.84 0.30 -1.79
CA TYR A 79 4.96 1.75 -2.01
C TYR A 79 4.32 2.62 -0.93
N PHE A 80 3.47 2.05 -0.07
CA PHE A 80 2.90 2.75 1.08
C PHE A 80 3.53 2.25 2.38
N ILE A 81 3.40 0.98 2.73
CA ILE A 81 4.21 0.36 3.79
C ILE A 81 5.70 0.45 3.42
N GLY A 82 5.99 0.34 2.12
CA GLY A 82 7.28 0.66 1.55
C GLY A 82 8.35 -0.40 1.71
N VAL A 83 8.00 -1.63 2.10
CA VAL A 83 8.97 -2.71 2.33
C VAL A 83 9.40 -3.35 1.01
N LYS A 84 10.72 -3.45 0.83
CA LYS A 84 11.36 -4.06 -0.35
C LYS A 84 12.57 -4.88 0.08
N PRO A 85 12.78 -6.08 -0.48
CA PRO A 85 14.02 -6.81 -0.25
C PRO A 85 15.19 -6.09 -0.94
N THR A 86 16.31 -5.98 -0.24
CA THR A 86 17.60 -5.50 -0.79
C THR A 86 18.57 -6.64 -1.02
N LYS A 87 18.32 -7.81 -0.41
CA LYS A 87 19.01 -9.07 -0.68
C LYS A 87 18.01 -10.23 -0.87
N PRO A 88 18.39 -11.30 -1.57
CA PRO A 88 17.53 -12.46 -1.76
C PRO A 88 16.95 -13.00 -0.45
N GLY A 89 15.70 -13.47 -0.51
CA GLY A 89 15.02 -14.07 0.65
C GLY A 89 14.71 -13.12 1.79
N TYR A 90 14.75 -11.79 1.57
CA TYR A 90 14.63 -10.78 2.64
C TYR A 90 15.72 -10.88 3.72
N SER A 91 16.87 -11.49 3.43
CA SER A 91 18.01 -11.49 4.35
C SER A 91 18.52 -10.07 4.67
N ALA A 92 18.26 -9.12 3.79
CA ALA A 92 18.22 -7.69 4.11
C ALA A 92 17.07 -7.01 3.35
N TRP A 93 16.51 -5.96 3.94
CA TRP A 93 15.37 -5.23 3.41
C TRP A 93 15.42 -3.74 3.76
N GLU A 94 14.67 -2.96 3.02
CA GLU A 94 14.46 -1.53 3.25
C GLU A 94 12.97 -1.26 3.42
N ALA A 95 12.63 -0.35 4.33
CA ALA A 95 11.29 0.19 4.46
C ALA A 95 11.32 1.71 4.26
N ARG A 96 10.44 2.21 3.39
CA ARG A 96 10.17 3.64 3.18
C ARG A 96 8.67 3.88 3.23
N PRO A 97 8.09 4.03 4.44
CA PRO A 97 6.65 4.25 4.58
C PRO A 97 6.26 5.62 4.03
N GLU A 98 5.17 5.63 3.24
CA GLU A 98 4.62 6.83 2.63
C GLU A 98 3.11 6.88 2.86
N LEU A 99 2.64 7.76 3.75
CA LEU A 99 1.22 7.86 4.11
C LEU A 99 0.36 8.44 2.97
N GLY A 100 0.93 9.28 2.10
CA GLY A 100 0.14 10.06 1.16
C GLY A 100 -0.88 10.93 1.90
N THR A 101 -2.17 10.67 1.70
CA THR A 101 -3.27 11.37 2.39
C THR A 101 -3.88 10.58 3.55
N LEU A 102 -3.25 9.49 3.97
CA LEU A 102 -3.69 8.71 5.14
C LEU A 102 -3.23 9.36 6.43
N ASP A 103 -4.02 9.21 7.49
CA ASP A 103 -3.61 9.62 8.84
C ASP A 103 -2.71 8.58 9.49
N TRP A 104 -2.93 7.32 9.17
CA TRP A 104 -2.13 6.18 9.62
C TRP A 104 -2.28 5.00 8.68
N MET A 105 -1.37 4.06 8.78
CA MET A 105 -1.47 2.73 8.16
C MET A 105 -0.73 1.70 9.00
N GLU A 106 -1.16 0.45 8.88
CA GLU A 106 -0.57 -0.71 9.54
C GLU A 106 -0.63 -1.91 8.61
N GLY A 107 0.40 -2.72 8.60
CA GLY A 107 0.40 -3.92 7.78
C GLY A 107 1.54 -4.88 8.07
N ASN A 108 1.36 -6.11 7.60
CA ASN A 108 2.37 -7.15 7.60
C ASN A 108 2.80 -7.43 6.16
N VAL A 109 4.09 -7.40 5.92
CA VAL A 109 4.69 -7.85 4.67
C VAL A 109 5.26 -9.25 4.90
N PRO A 110 4.71 -10.29 4.25
CA PRO A 110 5.21 -11.64 4.41
C PRO A 110 6.61 -11.79 3.80
N THR A 111 7.47 -12.53 4.47
CA THR A 111 8.79 -12.92 4.02
C THR A 111 8.89 -14.45 3.98
N PRO A 112 9.90 -15.06 3.36
CA PRO A 112 10.04 -16.51 3.34
C PRO A 112 10.06 -17.17 4.73
N ASN A 113 10.55 -16.48 5.75
CA ASN A 113 10.76 -17.06 7.08
C ASN A 113 9.96 -16.33 8.18
N GLY A 114 9.02 -15.46 7.80
CA GLY A 114 8.21 -14.73 8.79
C GLY A 114 7.52 -13.53 8.18
N LYS A 115 7.53 -12.40 8.89
CA LYS A 115 6.88 -11.16 8.45
C LYS A 115 7.66 -9.94 8.94
N ILE A 116 7.46 -8.84 8.24
CA ILE A 116 7.85 -7.50 8.67
C ILE A 116 6.55 -6.75 8.96
N HIS A 117 6.35 -6.36 10.20
CA HIS A 117 5.21 -5.55 10.65
C HIS A 117 5.60 -4.09 10.71
N ILE A 118 4.80 -3.22 10.13
CA ILE A 118 4.98 -1.76 10.20
C ILE A 118 3.65 -1.12 10.57
N TYR A 119 3.71 -0.24 11.57
CA TYR A 119 2.71 0.77 11.87
C TYR A 119 3.35 2.15 11.64
N VAL A 120 2.63 3.04 10.98
CA VAL A 120 3.06 4.43 10.81
C VAL A 120 1.88 5.38 10.89
N ASP A 121 2.05 6.45 11.63
CA ASP A 121 1.22 7.65 11.64
C ASP A 121 2.09 8.90 11.44
N LYS A 122 1.48 10.10 11.54
CA LYS A 122 2.18 11.38 11.33
C LYS A 122 3.35 11.63 12.29
N ASN A 123 3.41 10.94 13.43
CA ASN A 123 4.37 11.19 14.52
C ASN A 123 5.20 9.96 14.89
N THR A 124 4.77 8.77 14.48
CA THR A 124 5.31 7.51 14.99
C THR A 124 5.48 6.50 13.88
N ILE A 125 6.62 5.81 13.88
CA ILE A 125 6.84 4.62 13.07
C ILE A 125 7.24 3.49 14.03
N LYS A 126 6.53 2.37 13.97
CA LYS A 126 6.87 1.13 14.69
C LYS A 126 7.19 0.06 13.67
N VAL A 127 8.32 -0.57 13.84
CA VAL A 127 8.80 -1.65 12.96
C VAL A 127 9.15 -2.84 13.83
N ASN A 128 8.68 -4.00 13.39
CA ASN A 128 8.98 -5.28 14.01
C ASN A 128 9.23 -6.30 12.89
N ALA A 129 10.34 -7.00 12.92
CA ALA A 129 10.71 -7.98 11.90
C ALA A 129 11.11 -9.29 12.56
N ASP A 130 10.57 -10.39 12.06
CA ASP A 130 10.91 -11.74 12.56
C ASP A 130 12.33 -12.12 12.10
N GLU A 131 12.76 -11.67 10.90
CA GLU A 131 14.08 -11.97 10.33
C GLU A 131 14.60 -10.87 9.40
N GLY A 132 15.89 -10.94 9.10
CA GLY A 132 16.57 -10.06 8.15
C GLY A 132 16.95 -8.69 8.71
N GLU A 133 18.09 -8.19 8.26
CA GLU A 133 18.55 -6.85 8.62
C GLU A 133 17.75 -5.79 7.87
N GLY A 134 17.06 -4.93 8.60
CA GLY A 134 16.23 -3.87 8.06
C GLY A 134 16.91 -2.51 8.02
N THR A 135 16.51 -1.69 7.06
CA THR A 135 16.81 -0.28 7.01
C THR A 135 15.51 0.50 6.90
N LEU A 136 15.16 1.27 7.93
CA LEU A 136 14.06 2.22 7.87
C LEU A 136 14.58 3.57 7.37
N ILE A 137 13.94 4.10 6.32
CA ILE A 137 14.23 5.42 5.77
C ILE A 137 12.94 6.24 5.84
N PHE A 138 13.00 7.44 6.41
CA PHE A 138 11.83 8.25 6.67
C PHE A 138 12.15 9.75 6.71
N SER A 139 11.12 10.59 6.54
CA SER A 139 11.19 12.04 6.74
C SER A 139 10.65 12.42 8.11
N SER A 140 11.17 13.49 8.68
CA SER A 140 10.67 14.08 9.92
C SER A 140 10.73 15.60 9.85
N ASN A 141 9.73 16.27 10.39
CA ASN A 141 9.70 17.74 10.49
C ASN A 141 10.54 18.29 11.66
N GLY A 142 11.08 17.41 12.51
CA GLY A 142 11.91 17.74 13.66
C GLY A 142 12.97 16.69 13.88
N GLU A 143 13.75 16.83 14.93
CA GLU A 143 14.76 15.83 15.30
C GLU A 143 14.08 14.53 15.77
N PRO A 144 14.22 13.42 15.02
CA PRO A 144 13.58 12.16 15.38
C PRO A 144 14.30 11.48 16.54
N LYS A 145 13.54 10.67 17.29
CA LYS A 145 14.08 9.85 18.39
C LYS A 145 13.76 8.37 18.11
N ALA A 146 14.71 7.50 18.42
CA ALA A 146 14.53 6.06 18.34
C ALA A 146 14.62 5.45 19.74
N ASN A 147 13.83 4.41 20.00
CA ASN A 147 13.91 3.63 21.23
C ASN A 147 15.17 2.72 21.24
N HIS A 148 15.59 2.29 20.03
CA HIS A 148 16.77 1.44 19.83
C HIS A 148 17.51 1.89 18.58
N GLY A 149 18.83 1.75 18.57
CA GLY A 149 19.67 2.11 17.44
C GLY A 149 19.95 3.60 17.32
N ALA A 150 20.82 3.95 16.40
CA ALA A 150 21.21 5.32 16.10
C ALA A 150 20.55 5.78 14.80
N ILE A 151 19.95 6.96 14.84
CA ILE A 151 19.42 7.62 13.64
C ILE A 151 20.56 8.41 13.01
N THR A 152 20.70 8.28 11.69
CA THR A 152 21.63 9.06 10.88
C THR A 152 20.88 9.83 9.79
N SER A 153 21.35 11.01 9.44
CA SER A 153 20.81 11.76 8.29
C SER A 153 21.41 11.25 6.99
N THR A 154 20.63 11.30 5.94
CA THR A 154 21.05 10.97 4.57
C THR A 154 21.29 12.24 3.76
N PRO A 155 22.11 12.20 2.69
CA PRO A 155 22.41 13.40 1.89
C PRO A 155 21.18 14.01 1.20
N ASP A 156 20.12 13.24 0.98
CA ASP A 156 18.85 13.64 0.37
C ASP A 156 17.82 14.18 1.38
N GLY A 157 18.26 14.41 2.64
CA GLY A 157 17.44 15.04 3.69
C GLY A 157 16.49 14.09 4.43
N HIS A 158 16.64 12.78 4.24
CA HIS A 158 15.93 11.78 5.03
C HIS A 158 16.73 11.35 6.26
N TYR A 159 16.08 10.58 7.12
CA TYR A 159 16.70 9.88 8.24
C TYR A 159 16.74 8.38 7.96
N LYS A 160 17.77 7.72 8.51
CA LYS A 160 18.00 6.29 8.39
C LYS A 160 18.19 5.67 9.75
N LEU A 161 17.54 4.53 9.99
CA LEU A 161 17.67 3.70 11.18
C LEU A 161 17.84 2.24 10.78
N THR A 162 18.84 1.56 11.34
CA THR A 162 18.98 0.09 11.20
C THR A 162 18.03 -0.61 12.14
N ILE A 163 17.32 -1.61 11.62
CA ILE A 163 16.37 -2.46 12.34
C ILE A 163 16.99 -3.86 12.42
N GLU A 164 17.20 -4.33 13.64
CA GLU A 164 17.60 -5.70 13.88
C GLU A 164 16.36 -6.59 14.06
N PRO A 165 16.41 -7.87 13.65
CA PRO A 165 15.32 -8.80 13.88
C PRO A 165 15.16 -9.08 15.39
N ASN A 166 13.95 -9.45 15.80
CA ASN A 166 13.66 -9.83 17.17
C ASN A 166 14.17 -11.22 17.53
#